data_3acfe3f421b02b5e0300cbbf93a38842
#
_entry.id   3acfe3f421b02b5e0300cbbf93a38842
#
_cell.length_a   1.000
_cell.length_b   1.000
_cell.length_c   1.000
_cell.angle_alpha   90.00
_cell.angle_beta   90.00
_cell.angle_gamma   90.00
#
_symmetry.space_group_name_H-M   'P 1'
#
loop_
_entity.id
_entity.type
_entity.pdbx_description
1 polymer ?
#
loop_
_entity_poly.entity_id
_entity_poly.type
_entity_poly.pdbx_seq_one_letter_code
_entity_poly.pdbx_strand_id
1 'polypeptide(L)'
;MPTGRSSLLAGRNKAPLTPDEIRRAVNTFLGLDKNVSARYDDSSRTAFHEFVEPAGTYGEVVFGPDIYPGSSVIDPNSALSLDAAAAHELTHYHRWKDKTALASDDLEHLDEALTSLQAIFRYDRHLSETDVRLLVADAVQRLQLFVHQKQTVVAVEEGAENLGRSE
;
A
#
# COMPACT_ATOMS: atom_id res chain seq x y z
N MET A 1 17.78 -0.13 9.98
CA MET A 1 16.36 0.31 10.14
C MET A 1 15.58 -0.16 8.94
N PRO A 2 14.47 -0.87 9.11
CA PRO A 2 13.62 -1.21 7.99
C PRO A 2 13.04 0.07 7.39
N THR A 3 13.25 0.27 6.10
CA THR A 3 12.61 1.34 5.36
C THR A 3 11.25 0.83 4.87
N GLY A 4 10.27 0.82 5.76
CA GLY A 4 8.90 0.47 5.41
C GLY A 4 8.12 1.74 5.11
N ARG A 5 7.60 1.85 3.89
CA ARG A 5 6.55 2.82 3.59
C ARG A 5 5.23 2.22 4.02
N SER A 6 4.44 2.98 4.76
CA SER A 6 3.08 2.58 5.06
C SER A 6 2.23 2.73 3.80
N SER A 7 1.82 1.62 3.22
CA SER A 7 1.04 1.59 1.99
C SER A 7 -0.43 1.92 2.20
N LEU A 8 -0.97 1.60 3.37
CA LEU A 8 -2.37 1.86 3.69
C LEU A 8 -2.55 3.27 4.29
N LEU A 9 -3.48 4.02 3.73
CA LEU A 9 -3.84 5.36 4.19
C LEU A 9 -4.60 5.31 5.53
N ALA A 10 -4.82 6.46 6.16
CA ALA A 10 -5.64 6.58 7.37
C ALA A 10 -7.09 6.10 7.13
N GLY A 11 -7.79 5.72 8.18
CA GLY A 11 -9.18 5.27 8.12
C GLY A 11 -9.38 3.75 8.16
N ARG A 12 -8.31 2.97 8.18
CA ARG A 12 -8.33 1.51 8.36
C ARG A 12 -8.63 1.13 9.81
N ASN A 13 -8.89 -0.16 10.05
CA ASN A 13 -9.12 -0.68 11.40
C ASN A 13 -7.93 -0.38 12.33
N LYS A 14 -8.21 0.09 13.53
CA LYS A 14 -7.22 0.34 14.59
C LYS A 14 -7.43 -0.55 15.83
N ALA A 15 -8.54 -1.25 15.90
CA ALA A 15 -8.82 -2.14 17.01
C ALA A 15 -7.86 -3.34 16.99
N PRO A 16 -7.32 -3.76 18.15
CA PRO A 16 -6.48 -4.95 18.24
C PRO A 16 -7.18 -6.17 17.65
N LEU A 17 -6.43 -6.99 16.91
CA LEU A 17 -6.97 -8.20 16.30
C LEU A 17 -7.10 -9.34 17.32
N THR A 18 -8.17 -10.09 17.20
CA THR A 18 -8.32 -11.36 17.90
C THR A 18 -7.41 -12.44 17.29
N PRO A 19 -7.10 -13.52 18.02
CA PRO A 19 -6.32 -14.65 17.46
C PRO A 19 -6.94 -15.23 16.18
N ASP A 20 -8.25 -15.26 16.08
CA ASP A 20 -8.94 -15.74 14.87
C ASP A 20 -8.81 -14.80 13.68
N GLU A 21 -8.84 -13.48 13.91
CA GLU A 21 -8.59 -12.49 12.88
C GLU A 21 -7.14 -12.55 12.38
N ILE A 22 -6.17 -12.69 13.28
CA ILE A 22 -4.76 -12.89 12.92
C ILE A 22 -4.59 -14.14 12.06
N ARG A 23 -5.18 -15.27 12.49
CA ARG A 23 -5.11 -16.53 11.74
C ARG A 23 -5.75 -16.39 10.35
N ARG A 24 -6.88 -15.72 10.25
CA ARG A 24 -7.55 -15.46 8.97
C ARG A 24 -6.66 -14.63 8.05
N ALA A 25 -6.03 -13.58 8.55
CA ALA A 25 -5.11 -12.76 7.77
C ALA A 25 -3.91 -13.57 7.28
N VAL A 26 -3.26 -14.35 8.16
CA VAL A 26 -2.14 -15.23 7.76
C VAL A 26 -2.57 -16.21 6.67
N ASN A 27 -3.73 -16.83 6.82
CA ASN A 27 -4.27 -17.76 5.82
C ASN A 27 -4.57 -17.06 4.47
N THR A 28 -5.04 -15.82 4.52
CA THR A 28 -5.27 -15.03 3.30
C THR A 28 -3.95 -14.78 2.57
N PHE A 29 -2.91 -14.33 3.25
CA PHE A 29 -1.58 -14.16 2.65
C PHE A 29 -1.04 -15.47 2.06
N LEU A 30 -1.09 -16.56 2.80
CA LEU A 30 -0.63 -17.87 2.33
C LEU A 30 -1.44 -18.40 1.14
N GLY A 31 -2.74 -18.13 1.12
CA GLY A 31 -3.62 -18.53 0.02
C GLY A 31 -3.34 -17.75 -1.27
N LEU A 32 -2.95 -16.48 -1.15
CA LEU A 32 -2.56 -15.65 -2.28
C LEU A 32 -1.15 -15.98 -2.78
N ASP A 33 -0.18 -16.06 -1.87
CA ASP A 33 1.22 -16.33 -2.23
C ASP A 33 1.98 -17.00 -1.08
N LYS A 34 2.14 -18.31 -1.15
CA LYS A 34 2.86 -19.10 -0.14
C LYS A 34 4.37 -18.85 -0.10
N ASN A 35 4.93 -18.18 -1.09
CA ASN A 35 6.38 -17.95 -1.21
C ASN A 35 6.81 -16.60 -0.62
N VAL A 36 5.87 -15.77 -0.19
CA VAL A 36 6.15 -14.48 0.44
C VAL A 36 5.86 -14.56 1.93
N SER A 37 6.83 -14.17 2.74
CA SER A 37 6.65 -14.10 4.19
C SER A 37 5.73 -12.95 4.58
N ALA A 38 4.71 -13.26 5.38
CA ALA A 38 3.84 -12.27 6.00
C ALA A 38 3.69 -12.60 7.49
N ARG A 39 3.97 -11.63 8.36
CA ARG A 39 3.86 -11.81 9.82
C ARG A 39 3.08 -10.68 10.47
N TYR A 40 2.43 -11.02 11.57
CA TYR A 40 1.68 -10.08 12.39
C TYR A 40 2.58 -9.33 13.39
N ASP A 41 2.36 -8.04 13.52
CA ASP A 41 2.90 -7.21 14.58
C ASP A 41 1.84 -6.18 14.98
N ASP A 42 1.35 -6.24 16.22
CA ASP A 42 0.26 -5.41 16.72
C ASP A 42 0.63 -3.93 16.84
N SER A 43 1.91 -3.63 16.94
CA SER A 43 2.44 -2.26 17.02
C SER A 43 2.75 -1.64 15.66
N SER A 44 2.69 -2.43 14.57
CA SER A 44 3.06 -2.01 13.23
C SER A 44 1.84 -1.57 12.42
N ARG A 45 2.07 -0.66 11.47
CA ARG A 45 1.19 -0.46 10.33
C ARG A 45 1.52 -1.50 9.27
N THR A 46 0.51 -1.94 8.53
CA THR A 46 0.72 -2.90 7.44
C THR A 46 1.56 -2.27 6.34
N ALA A 47 2.66 -2.93 6.01
CA ALA A 47 3.57 -2.50 4.94
C ALA A 47 4.49 -3.64 4.49
N PHE A 48 4.99 -3.52 3.28
CA PHE A 48 6.15 -4.28 2.82
C PHE A 48 7.43 -3.66 3.41
N HIS A 49 8.35 -4.50 3.88
CA HIS A 49 9.65 -4.09 4.41
C HIS A 49 10.80 -4.79 3.71
N GLU A 50 11.81 -4.03 3.39
CA GLU A 50 13.10 -4.53 2.93
C GLU A 50 14.08 -4.57 4.11
N PHE A 51 14.74 -5.71 4.30
CA PHE A 51 15.76 -5.91 5.32
C PHE A 51 17.09 -6.17 4.66
N VAL A 52 18.11 -5.42 5.06
CA VAL A 52 19.49 -5.61 4.60
C VAL A 52 20.30 -6.23 5.73
N GLU A 53 20.82 -7.43 5.48
CA GLU A 53 21.66 -8.17 6.39
C GLU A 53 23.02 -8.49 5.73
N PRO A 54 24.06 -8.86 6.51
CA PRO A 54 25.36 -9.23 5.93
C PRO A 54 25.29 -10.38 4.92
N ALA A 55 24.30 -11.28 5.09
CA ALA A 55 24.07 -12.42 4.18
C ALA A 55 23.31 -12.06 2.91
N GLY A 56 22.71 -10.87 2.82
CA GLY A 56 21.92 -10.42 1.68
C GLY A 56 20.69 -9.60 2.06
N THR A 57 19.93 -9.23 1.06
CA THR A 57 18.69 -8.46 1.22
C THR A 57 17.47 -9.38 1.05
N TYR A 58 16.52 -9.26 1.95
CA TYR A 58 15.23 -9.96 1.85
C TYR A 58 14.07 -9.01 2.11
N GLY A 59 12.88 -9.40 1.64
CA GLY A 59 11.65 -8.65 1.85
C GLY A 59 10.59 -9.48 2.53
N GLU A 60 9.80 -8.85 3.38
CA GLU A 60 8.60 -9.47 3.96
C GLU A 60 7.48 -8.44 4.12
N VAL A 61 6.25 -8.93 4.22
CA VAL A 61 5.11 -8.12 4.63
C VAL A 61 4.96 -8.23 6.15
N VAL A 62 4.89 -7.08 6.82
CA VAL A 62 4.51 -7.00 8.23
C VAL A 62 3.13 -6.38 8.28
N PHE A 63 2.15 -7.06 8.85
CA PHE A 63 0.79 -6.53 8.94
C PHE A 63 0.36 -6.30 10.38
N GLY A 64 -0.36 -5.21 10.58
CA GLY A 64 -0.97 -4.83 11.84
C GLY A 64 -2.49 -4.89 11.78
N PRO A 65 -3.18 -4.30 12.77
CA PRO A 65 -4.63 -4.23 12.81
C PRO A 65 -5.27 -3.62 11.56
N ASP A 66 -4.56 -2.71 10.90
CA ASP A 66 -5.00 -1.98 9.71
C ASP A 66 -5.06 -2.81 8.43
N ILE A 67 -4.67 -4.10 8.47
CA ILE A 67 -4.91 -5.03 7.35
C ILE A 67 -6.42 -5.23 7.09
N TYR A 68 -7.25 -5.04 8.11
CA TYR A 68 -8.70 -5.08 8.00
C TYR A 68 -9.30 -3.73 7.62
N PRO A 69 -10.47 -3.73 6.95
CA PRO A 69 -11.16 -2.49 6.58
C PRO A 69 -11.53 -1.67 7.82
N GLY A 70 -11.63 -0.36 7.62
CA GLY A 70 -12.17 0.57 8.60
C GLY A 70 -13.70 0.65 8.55
N SER A 71 -14.25 1.67 9.20
CA SER A 71 -15.70 1.87 9.29
C SER A 71 -16.31 2.62 8.10
N SER A 72 -15.51 3.36 7.32
CA SER A 72 -16.01 4.07 6.16
C SER A 72 -16.10 3.15 4.94
N VAL A 73 -17.27 3.11 4.32
CA VAL A 73 -17.51 2.39 3.05
C VAL A 73 -17.39 3.32 1.83
N ILE A 74 -17.24 4.63 2.05
CA ILE A 74 -17.14 5.66 1.00
C ILE A 74 -15.67 5.90 0.65
N ASP A 75 -14.80 5.91 1.65
CA ASP A 75 -13.36 6.01 1.44
C ASP A 75 -12.81 4.70 0.86
N PRO A 76 -12.30 4.70 -0.38
CA PRO A 76 -11.81 3.48 -1.03
C PRO A 76 -10.76 2.74 -0.21
N ASN A 77 -9.83 3.45 0.41
CA ASN A 77 -8.79 2.82 1.22
C ASN A 77 -9.36 2.21 2.51
N SER A 78 -10.24 2.91 3.21
CA SER A 78 -10.92 2.38 4.40
C SER A 78 -11.74 1.13 4.08
N ALA A 79 -12.36 1.07 2.92
CA ALA A 79 -13.22 -0.02 2.47
C ALA A 79 -12.46 -1.24 1.93
N LEU A 80 -11.15 -1.14 1.61
CA LEU A 80 -10.39 -2.28 1.10
C LEU A 80 -10.58 -3.52 1.98
N SER A 81 -11.05 -4.60 1.36
CA SER A 81 -11.18 -5.89 2.03
C SER A 81 -9.83 -6.45 2.47
N LEU A 82 -9.85 -7.45 3.35
CA LEU A 82 -8.65 -8.18 3.75
C LEU A 82 -7.92 -8.76 2.52
N ASP A 83 -8.65 -9.40 1.61
CA ASP A 83 -8.07 -10.00 0.41
C ASP A 83 -7.44 -8.94 -0.51
N ALA A 84 -8.13 -7.83 -0.75
CA ALA A 84 -7.62 -6.74 -1.57
C ALA A 84 -6.38 -6.09 -0.94
N ALA A 85 -6.40 -5.83 0.37
CA ALA A 85 -5.26 -5.26 1.08
C ALA A 85 -4.05 -6.22 1.08
N ALA A 86 -4.27 -7.51 1.33
CA ALA A 86 -3.21 -8.51 1.27
C ALA A 86 -2.61 -8.64 -0.13
N ALA A 87 -3.43 -8.65 -1.18
CA ALA A 87 -2.96 -8.67 -2.56
C ALA A 87 -2.13 -7.42 -2.91
N HIS A 88 -2.53 -6.26 -2.43
CA HIS A 88 -1.78 -5.01 -2.59
C HIS A 88 -0.39 -5.12 -1.94
N GLU A 89 -0.31 -5.53 -0.68
CA GLU A 89 0.96 -5.66 0.04
C GLU A 89 1.91 -6.70 -0.57
N LEU A 90 1.38 -7.85 -0.98
CA LEU A 90 2.17 -8.87 -1.68
C LEU A 90 2.69 -8.34 -3.03
N THR A 91 1.94 -7.47 -3.69
CA THR A 91 2.38 -6.85 -4.95
C THR A 91 3.54 -5.90 -4.74
N HIS A 92 3.63 -5.20 -3.61
CA HIS A 92 4.82 -4.42 -3.25
C HIS A 92 6.08 -5.30 -3.20
N TYR A 93 5.98 -6.49 -2.60
CA TYR A 93 7.09 -7.46 -2.61
C TYR A 93 7.54 -7.80 -4.03
N HIS A 94 6.61 -8.12 -4.92
CA HIS A 94 6.95 -8.48 -6.30
C HIS A 94 7.52 -7.31 -7.09
N ARG A 95 6.97 -6.11 -6.93
CA ARG A 95 7.50 -4.90 -7.55
C ARG A 95 8.91 -4.59 -7.10
N TRP A 96 9.19 -4.75 -5.80
CA TRP A 96 10.54 -4.65 -5.26
C TRP A 96 11.49 -5.70 -5.85
N LYS A 97 11.09 -6.96 -5.87
CA LYS A 97 11.86 -8.07 -6.41
C LYS A 97 12.17 -7.89 -7.91
N ASP A 98 11.19 -7.45 -8.67
CA ASP A 98 11.29 -7.22 -10.12
C ASP A 98 11.93 -5.86 -10.46
N LYS A 99 12.27 -5.05 -9.46
CA LYS A 99 12.84 -3.70 -9.59
C LYS A 99 11.96 -2.73 -10.37
N THR A 100 10.65 -2.87 -10.25
CA THR A 100 9.65 -1.99 -10.87
C THR A 100 9.02 -1.00 -9.89
N ALA A 101 9.36 -1.08 -8.60
CA ALA A 101 8.94 -0.11 -7.60
C ALA A 101 9.57 1.26 -7.88
N LEU A 102 8.78 2.32 -7.76
CA LEU A 102 9.23 3.70 -7.92
C LEU A 102 9.79 4.19 -6.58
N ALA A 103 11.09 4.43 -6.50
CA ALA A 103 11.78 4.69 -5.24
C ALA A 103 11.72 6.16 -4.79
N SER A 104 11.38 7.09 -5.67
CA SER A 104 11.33 8.53 -5.38
C SER A 104 10.08 8.89 -4.56
N ASP A 105 10.24 9.71 -3.51
CA ASP A 105 9.14 10.09 -2.61
C ASP A 105 8.04 10.90 -3.30
N ASP A 106 8.40 11.68 -4.33
CA ASP A 106 7.45 12.43 -5.14
C ASP A 106 6.58 11.54 -6.05
N LEU A 107 6.93 10.26 -6.20
CA LEU A 107 6.19 9.26 -6.96
C LEU A 107 5.45 8.23 -6.07
N GLU A 108 5.43 8.43 -4.75
CA GLU A 108 4.84 7.46 -3.82
C GLU A 108 3.39 7.15 -4.17
N HIS A 109 2.54 8.15 -4.34
CA HIS A 109 1.13 7.94 -4.68
C HIS A 109 0.95 7.26 -6.03
N LEU A 110 1.82 7.54 -7.00
CA LEU A 110 1.81 6.86 -8.30
C LEU A 110 2.22 5.39 -8.14
N ASP A 111 3.28 5.11 -7.36
CA ASP A 111 3.73 3.74 -7.09
C ASP A 111 2.64 2.91 -6.40
N GLU A 112 1.97 3.49 -5.44
CA GLU A 112 0.84 2.88 -4.74
C GLU A 112 -0.33 2.57 -5.67
N ALA A 113 -0.68 3.50 -6.57
CA ALA A 113 -1.74 3.28 -7.57
C ALA A 113 -1.39 2.13 -8.53
N LEU A 114 -0.15 2.10 -9.02
CA LEU A 114 0.36 1.02 -9.86
C LEU A 114 0.35 -0.32 -9.12
N THR A 115 0.66 -0.32 -7.84
CA THR A 115 0.64 -1.51 -6.99
C THR A 115 -0.78 -2.08 -6.89
N SER A 116 -1.80 -1.26 -6.63
CA SER A 116 -3.20 -1.69 -6.60
C SER A 116 -3.66 -2.25 -7.95
N LEU A 117 -3.30 -1.61 -9.07
CA LEU A 117 -3.66 -2.10 -10.41
C LEU A 117 -2.95 -3.42 -10.73
N GLN A 118 -1.66 -3.56 -10.42
CA GLN A 118 -0.92 -4.79 -10.67
C GLN A 118 -1.40 -5.95 -9.78
N ALA A 119 -1.86 -5.67 -8.57
CA ALA A 119 -2.45 -6.67 -7.69
C ALA A 119 -3.65 -7.39 -8.35
N ILE A 120 -4.48 -6.64 -9.09
CA ILE A 120 -5.62 -7.19 -9.82
C ILE A 120 -5.18 -8.25 -10.83
N PHE A 121 -4.16 -7.96 -11.63
CA PHE A 121 -3.67 -8.89 -12.66
C PHE A 121 -2.90 -10.07 -12.06
N ARG A 122 -2.17 -9.85 -10.99
CA ARG A 122 -1.37 -10.89 -10.34
C ARG A 122 -2.22 -11.92 -9.62
N TYR A 123 -3.32 -11.49 -9.02
CA TYR A 123 -4.16 -12.30 -8.15
C TYR A 123 -5.60 -12.46 -8.67
N ASP A 124 -5.81 -12.32 -9.98
CA ASP A 124 -7.13 -12.37 -10.64
C ASP A 124 -7.95 -13.61 -10.28
N ARG A 125 -7.29 -14.74 -10.08
CA ARG A 125 -7.95 -16.02 -9.74
C ARG A 125 -8.40 -16.13 -8.27
N HIS A 126 -7.91 -15.23 -7.42
CA HIS A 126 -8.15 -15.26 -5.97
C HIS A 126 -9.04 -14.10 -5.51
N LEU A 127 -9.13 -13.04 -6.30
CA LEU A 127 -9.88 -11.85 -5.97
C LEU A 127 -11.33 -11.96 -6.48
N SER A 128 -12.27 -11.58 -5.62
CA SER A 128 -13.67 -11.40 -6.03
C SER A 128 -13.83 -10.15 -6.88
N GLU A 129 -14.97 -10.03 -7.58
CA GLU A 129 -15.32 -8.80 -8.30
C GLU A 129 -15.34 -7.57 -7.37
N THR A 130 -15.81 -7.76 -6.15
CA THR A 130 -15.79 -6.69 -5.13
C THR A 130 -14.37 -6.27 -4.78
N ASP A 131 -13.44 -7.21 -4.58
CA ASP A 131 -12.03 -6.91 -4.29
C ASP A 131 -11.38 -6.14 -5.44
N VAL A 132 -11.65 -6.55 -6.69
CA VAL A 132 -11.16 -5.85 -7.88
C VAL A 132 -11.68 -4.41 -7.93
N ARG A 133 -12.97 -4.20 -7.70
CA ARG A 133 -13.57 -2.86 -7.67
C ARG A 133 -12.95 -1.98 -6.59
N LEU A 134 -12.69 -2.53 -5.41
CA LEU A 134 -12.04 -1.81 -4.31
C LEU A 134 -10.61 -1.41 -4.66
N LEU A 135 -9.83 -2.29 -5.29
CA LEU A 135 -8.47 -1.99 -5.74
C LEU A 135 -8.44 -0.92 -6.84
N VAL A 136 -9.38 -0.96 -7.78
CA VAL A 136 -9.52 0.11 -8.80
C VAL A 136 -9.85 1.44 -8.14
N ALA A 137 -10.79 1.47 -7.22
CA ALA A 137 -11.17 2.69 -6.51
C ALA A 137 -10.01 3.25 -5.68
N ASP A 138 -9.23 2.40 -5.01
CA ASP A 138 -8.02 2.79 -4.29
C ASP A 138 -6.97 3.39 -5.26
N ALA A 139 -6.73 2.76 -6.40
CA ALA A 139 -5.81 3.28 -7.41
C ALA A 139 -6.23 4.66 -7.93
N VAL A 140 -7.51 4.86 -8.19
CA VAL A 140 -8.05 6.17 -8.63
C VAL A 140 -7.83 7.23 -7.55
N GLN A 141 -8.11 6.92 -6.28
CA GLN A 141 -7.87 7.86 -5.17
C GLN A 141 -6.39 8.25 -5.08
N ARG A 142 -5.49 7.29 -5.21
CA ARG A 142 -4.04 7.55 -5.15
C ARG A 142 -3.54 8.35 -6.34
N LEU A 143 -4.07 8.13 -7.53
CA LEU A 143 -3.79 8.97 -8.70
C LEU A 143 -4.28 10.40 -8.49
N GLN A 144 -5.44 10.61 -7.88
CA GLN A 144 -5.93 11.94 -7.52
C GLN A 144 -4.99 12.64 -6.53
N LEU A 145 -4.50 11.92 -5.51
CA LEU A 145 -3.50 12.45 -4.57
C LEU A 145 -2.19 12.82 -5.26
N PHE A 146 -1.74 12.00 -6.19
CA PHE A 146 -0.53 12.27 -6.98
C PHE A 146 -0.67 13.54 -7.85
N VAL A 147 -1.78 13.68 -8.55
CA VAL A 147 -2.07 14.87 -9.38
C VAL A 147 -2.15 16.13 -8.52
N HIS A 148 -2.83 16.06 -7.37
CA HIS A 148 -2.94 17.17 -6.43
C HIS A 148 -1.57 17.60 -5.87
N GLN A 149 -0.73 16.64 -5.49
CA GLN A 149 0.63 16.90 -5.03
C GLN A 149 1.46 17.63 -6.08
N LYS A 150 1.39 17.22 -7.36
CA LYS A 150 2.10 17.88 -8.46
C LYS A 150 1.60 19.31 -8.70
N GLN A 151 0.30 19.54 -8.66
CA GLN A 151 -0.28 20.87 -8.81
C GLN A 151 0.16 21.82 -7.69
N THR A 152 0.26 21.36 -6.47
CA THR A 152 0.74 22.14 -5.32
C THR A 152 2.20 22.56 -5.49
N VAL A 153 3.07 21.68 -5.97
CA VAL A 153 4.49 21.99 -6.24
C VAL A 153 4.61 23.08 -7.29
N VAL A 154 3.91 22.97 -8.43
CA VAL A 154 3.92 23.97 -9.50
C VAL A 154 3.45 25.33 -8.99
N ALA A 155 2.37 25.41 -8.22
CA ALA A 155 1.86 26.66 -7.66
C ALA A 155 2.87 27.34 -6.71
N VAL A 156 3.65 26.56 -5.93
CA VAL A 156 4.70 27.09 -5.05
C VAL A 156 5.87 27.66 -5.86
N GLU A 157 6.30 26.99 -6.93
CA GLU A 157 7.37 27.43 -7.80
C GLU A 157 6.99 28.73 -8.53
N GLU A 158 5.80 28.82 -9.11
CA GLU A 158 5.28 30.04 -9.76
C GLU A 158 5.14 31.21 -8.78
N GLY A 159 4.73 30.95 -7.53
CA GLY A 159 4.67 31.96 -6.48
C GLY A 159 6.04 32.52 -6.09
N ALA A 160 7.06 31.65 -6.02
CA ALA A 160 8.43 32.05 -5.72
C ALA A 160 9.06 32.88 -6.83
N GLU A 161 8.82 32.53 -8.11
CA GLU A 161 9.30 33.30 -9.24
C GLU A 161 8.69 34.71 -9.30
N ASN A 162 7.42 34.87 -8.96
CA ASN A 162 6.75 36.17 -8.96
C ASN A 162 7.24 37.08 -7.83
N LEU A 163 7.66 36.54 -6.68
CA LEU A 163 8.25 37.33 -5.59
C LEU A 163 9.67 37.85 -5.92
N GLY A 164 10.43 37.09 -6.72
CA GLY A 164 11.78 37.47 -7.14
C GLY A 164 11.83 38.54 -8.26
N ARG A 165 10.70 38.88 -8.90
CA ARG A 165 10.61 39.88 -9.96
C ARG A 165 10.15 41.28 -9.50
N SER A 166 9.96 41.45 -8.20
CA SER A 166 9.42 42.68 -7.60
C SER A 166 10.50 43.60 -6.99
N GLU A 167 11.81 43.38 -7.29
CA GLU A 167 12.91 44.26 -6.88
C GLU A 167 13.52 45.00 -8.07
#